data_5f2f47a491a258b751239877136808b2
#
_entry.id   5f2f47a491a258b751239877136808b2
#
_cell.length_a   1.000
_cell.length_b   1.000
_cell.length_c   1.000
_cell.angle_alpha   90.00
_cell.angle_beta   90.00
_cell.angle_gamma   90.00
#
_symmetry.space_group_name_H-M   'P 1'
#
loop_
_entity.id
_entity.type
_entity.pdbx_description
1 polymer ?
#
loop_
_entity_poly.entity_id
_entity_poly.type
_entity_poly.pdbx_seq_one_letter_code
_entity_poly.pdbx_strand_id
1 'polypeptide(L)'
;MGNLYDTLTACLTDQLIQAVLSAARKKDGPSRVKIRPVLHKGTLFFQTAAQVGKQQFHENLEKEAVISKITEWLMNDFGQLQLDLTDRTVSVLTSKKGKVTIKEKRKPVKMRPADLSHNRKKRYILEEGTPVPFLVDLGVMTPDGKIVHSKYDKFRQINRFLEFVEDIREELP
;
A
#
# COMPACT_ATOMS: atom_id res chain seq x y z
N MET A 1 5.16 -13.33 27.80
CA MET A 1 4.12 -12.93 26.81
C MET A 1 4.33 -11.45 26.52
N GLY A 2 4.72 -11.09 25.29
CA GLY A 2 4.91 -9.69 24.90
C GLY A 2 3.60 -8.92 25.00
N ASN A 3 3.67 -7.72 25.54
CA ASN A 3 2.54 -6.78 25.55
C ASN A 3 2.22 -6.38 24.10
N LEU A 4 0.97 -6.14 23.77
CA LEU A 4 0.54 -5.69 22.45
C LEU A 4 1.34 -4.46 21.98
N TYR A 5 1.54 -3.49 22.86
CA TYR A 5 2.30 -2.28 22.60
C TYR A 5 3.76 -2.60 22.19
N ASP A 6 4.44 -3.47 22.93
CA ASP A 6 5.84 -3.86 22.62
C ASP A 6 5.93 -4.57 21.27
N THR A 7 4.94 -5.44 20.99
CA THR A 7 4.86 -6.14 19.68
C THR A 7 4.65 -5.17 18.52
N LEU A 8 3.73 -4.21 18.67
CA LEU A 8 3.49 -3.19 17.63
C LEU A 8 4.72 -2.30 17.43
N THR A 9 5.35 -1.86 18.53
CA THR A 9 6.57 -1.05 18.48
C THR A 9 7.71 -1.74 17.76
N ALA A 10 7.88 -3.06 17.98
CA ALA A 10 8.89 -3.87 17.31
C ALA A 10 8.59 -4.17 15.85
N CYS A 11 7.31 -4.21 15.46
CA CYS A 11 6.89 -4.55 14.10
C CYS A 11 6.71 -3.33 13.17
N LEU A 12 6.33 -2.17 13.73
CA LEU A 12 6.13 -0.93 12.97
C LEU A 12 7.47 -0.23 12.70
N THR A 13 8.16 -0.75 11.69
CA THR A 13 9.47 -0.29 11.22
C THR A 13 9.49 -0.28 9.69
N ASP A 14 10.62 0.11 9.09
CA ASP A 14 10.89 0.02 7.65
C ASP A 14 10.92 -1.43 7.12
N GLN A 15 11.04 -2.43 8.03
CA GLN A 15 10.97 -3.87 7.70
C GLN A 15 9.53 -4.38 7.57
N LEU A 16 8.52 -3.57 7.93
CA LEU A 16 7.13 -3.91 7.71
C LEU A 16 6.83 -3.87 6.21
N ILE A 17 6.24 -4.95 5.68
CA ILE A 17 5.72 -4.98 4.30
C ILE A 17 4.31 -4.41 4.30
N GLN A 18 3.45 -4.96 5.16
CA GLN A 18 2.09 -4.48 5.39
C GLN A 18 1.55 -4.98 6.72
N ALA A 19 0.57 -4.25 7.26
CA ALA A 19 -0.30 -4.76 8.31
C ALA A 19 -1.76 -4.71 7.85
N VAL A 20 -2.55 -5.70 8.27
CA VAL A 20 -3.96 -5.83 7.87
C VAL A 20 -4.81 -6.12 9.09
N LEU A 21 -5.75 -5.22 9.39
CA LEU A 21 -6.84 -5.45 10.33
C LEU A 21 -8.03 -6.08 9.59
N SER A 22 -8.57 -7.14 10.15
CA SER A 22 -9.66 -7.94 9.58
C SER A 22 -10.55 -8.54 10.69
N ALA A 23 -11.54 -9.34 10.31
CA ALA A 23 -12.57 -9.84 11.22
C ALA A 23 -13.31 -8.66 11.89
N ALA A 24 -13.91 -7.80 11.07
CA ALA A 24 -14.71 -6.66 11.52
C ALA A 24 -15.84 -7.14 12.44
N ARG A 25 -16.03 -6.43 13.55
CA ARG A 25 -17.06 -6.73 14.56
C ARG A 25 -18.35 -5.96 14.34
N LYS A 26 -18.29 -4.82 13.63
CA LYS A 26 -19.40 -3.94 13.31
C LYS A 26 -19.70 -3.96 11.83
N LYS A 27 -20.98 -3.88 11.47
CA LYS A 27 -21.42 -3.83 10.06
C LYS A 27 -21.27 -2.43 9.45
N ASP A 28 -21.43 -1.39 10.28
CA ASP A 28 -21.42 0.00 9.84
C ASP A 28 -20.06 0.69 9.97
N GLY A 29 -19.02 -0.07 10.29
CA GLY A 29 -17.64 0.40 10.42
C GLY A 29 -16.75 -0.03 9.24
N PRO A 30 -15.44 0.19 9.36
CA PRO A 30 -14.50 -0.29 8.37
C PRO A 30 -14.49 -1.82 8.34
N SER A 31 -14.65 -2.40 7.14
CA SER A 31 -14.61 -3.85 6.94
C SER A 31 -13.17 -4.39 6.98
N ARG A 32 -12.21 -3.56 6.61
CA ARG A 32 -10.77 -3.88 6.57
C ARG A 32 -9.94 -2.61 6.63
N VAL A 33 -8.79 -2.68 7.29
CA VAL A 33 -7.79 -1.61 7.25
C VAL A 33 -6.45 -2.21 6.83
N LYS A 34 -5.83 -1.63 5.80
CA LYS A 34 -4.45 -1.92 5.40
C LYS A 34 -3.54 -0.81 5.88
N ILE A 35 -2.36 -1.17 6.35
CA ILE A 35 -1.35 -0.23 6.82
C ILE A 35 -0.04 -0.60 6.14
N ARG A 36 0.66 0.38 5.59
CA ARG A 36 1.99 0.20 5.00
C ARG A 36 2.93 1.31 5.42
N PRO A 37 4.22 1.04 5.57
CA PRO A 37 5.20 2.08 5.78
C PRO A 37 5.36 2.90 4.50
N VAL A 38 5.57 4.21 4.65
CA VAL A 38 5.87 5.16 3.57
C VAL A 38 6.91 6.15 4.05
N LEU A 39 7.85 6.53 3.18
CA LEU A 39 8.80 7.59 3.44
C LEU A 39 8.28 8.90 2.85
N HIS A 40 8.16 9.92 3.68
CA HIS A 40 7.86 11.28 3.24
C HIS A 40 8.95 12.22 3.75
N LYS A 41 9.67 12.87 2.83
CA LYS A 41 10.80 13.77 3.14
C LYS A 41 11.84 13.15 4.11
N GLY A 42 12.12 11.85 3.95
CA GLY A 42 13.07 11.13 4.80
C GLY A 42 12.53 10.64 6.16
N THR A 43 11.30 11.00 6.52
CA THR A 43 10.63 10.55 7.74
C THR A 43 9.71 9.37 7.44
N LEU A 44 9.74 8.36 8.32
CA LEU A 44 8.89 7.18 8.20
C LEU A 44 7.49 7.46 8.77
N PHE A 45 6.49 7.32 7.92
CA PHE A 45 5.07 7.34 8.27
C PHE A 45 4.44 5.99 7.99
N PHE A 46 3.25 5.77 8.52
CA PHE A 46 2.42 4.61 8.23
C PHE A 46 1.12 5.07 7.59
N GLN A 47 0.96 4.74 6.32
CA GLN A 47 -0.28 5.03 5.59
C GLN A 47 -1.32 3.99 5.93
N THR A 48 -2.44 4.42 6.51
CA THR A 48 -3.61 3.59 6.73
C THR A 48 -4.58 3.74 5.54
N ALA A 49 -5.25 2.66 5.19
CA ALA A 49 -6.28 2.61 4.16
C ALA A 49 -7.48 1.83 4.71
N ALA A 50 -8.47 2.55 5.24
CA ALA A 50 -9.67 1.98 5.83
C ALA A 50 -10.78 1.86 4.78
N GLN A 51 -11.29 0.63 4.58
CA GLN A 51 -12.38 0.34 3.65
C GLN A 51 -13.74 0.43 4.36
N VAL A 52 -14.57 1.40 3.99
CA VAL A 52 -15.94 1.57 4.51
C VAL A 52 -16.91 1.49 3.33
N GLY A 53 -17.63 0.39 3.21
CA GLY A 53 -18.47 0.13 2.04
C GLY A 53 -17.64 0.13 0.75
N LYS A 54 -18.01 1.01 -0.20
CA LYS A 54 -17.30 1.20 -1.48
C LYS A 54 -16.19 2.27 -1.42
N GLN A 55 -16.07 2.99 -0.32
CA GLN A 55 -15.12 4.08 -0.14
C GLN A 55 -13.87 3.61 0.62
N GLN A 56 -12.74 4.25 0.35
CA GLN A 56 -11.48 4.01 1.03
C GLN A 56 -10.92 5.34 1.56
N PHE A 57 -10.66 5.36 2.86
CA PHE A 57 -10.11 6.53 3.56
C PHE A 57 -8.64 6.31 3.86
N HIS A 58 -7.82 7.28 3.47
CA HIS A 58 -6.38 7.24 3.65
C HIS A 58 -5.93 8.28 4.67
N GLU A 59 -4.97 7.89 5.50
CA GLU A 59 -4.35 8.77 6.47
C GLU A 59 -2.87 8.36 6.64
N ASN A 60 -1.98 9.33 6.79
CA ASN A 60 -0.57 9.09 7.09
C ASN A 60 -0.32 9.44 8.56
N LEU A 61 0.14 8.47 9.33
CA LEU A 61 0.33 8.60 10.76
C LEU A 61 1.79 8.36 11.14
N GLU A 62 2.27 9.05 12.15
CA GLU A 62 3.52 8.73 12.82
C GLU A 62 3.38 7.44 13.65
N LYS A 63 4.50 6.85 14.03
CA LYS A 63 4.56 5.54 14.68
C LYS A 63 3.67 5.46 15.93
N GLU A 64 3.74 6.41 16.83
CA GLU A 64 2.96 6.39 18.08
C GLU A 64 1.46 6.54 17.81
N ALA A 65 1.10 7.40 16.86
CA ALA A 65 -0.29 7.61 16.48
C ALA A 65 -0.91 6.35 15.84
N VAL A 66 -0.16 5.65 14.96
CA VAL A 66 -0.66 4.40 14.35
C VAL A 66 -0.74 3.26 15.37
N ILE A 67 0.18 3.17 16.36
CA ILE A 67 0.08 2.19 17.45
C ILE A 67 -1.20 2.40 18.25
N SER A 68 -1.48 3.64 18.65
CA SER A 68 -2.70 4.00 19.39
C SER A 68 -3.96 3.64 18.59
N LYS A 69 -3.97 3.97 17.31
CA LYS A 69 -5.11 3.71 16.42
C LYS A 69 -5.32 2.21 16.15
N ILE A 70 -4.26 1.43 15.96
CA ILE A 70 -4.33 -0.05 15.84
C ILE A 70 -4.91 -0.65 17.13
N THR A 71 -4.46 -0.18 18.28
CA THR A 71 -4.94 -0.67 19.58
C THR A 71 -6.43 -0.39 19.74
N GLU A 72 -6.88 0.83 19.42
CA GLU A 72 -8.30 1.21 19.45
C GLU A 72 -9.13 0.32 18.51
N TRP A 73 -8.70 0.15 17.26
CA TRP A 73 -9.37 -0.71 16.29
C TRP A 73 -9.46 -2.18 16.74
N LEU A 74 -8.41 -2.74 17.32
CA LEU A 74 -8.41 -4.11 17.83
C LEU A 74 -9.36 -4.30 19.02
N MET A 75 -9.51 -3.27 19.86
CA MET A 75 -10.42 -3.33 21.01
C MET A 75 -11.88 -3.20 20.58
N ASN A 76 -12.19 -2.33 19.61
CA ASN A 76 -13.55 -1.92 19.30
C ASN A 76 -14.12 -2.49 18.01
N ASP A 77 -13.29 -2.63 16.96
CA ASP A 77 -13.80 -2.82 15.60
C ASP A 77 -13.33 -4.12 14.93
N PHE A 78 -12.17 -4.66 15.30
CA PHE A 78 -11.58 -5.83 14.64
C PHE A 78 -11.19 -6.93 15.61
N GLY A 79 -11.28 -8.17 15.15
CA GLY A 79 -10.85 -9.35 15.92
C GLY A 79 -9.44 -9.83 15.59
N GLN A 80 -8.86 -9.35 14.51
CA GLN A 80 -7.57 -9.84 14.00
C GLN A 80 -6.73 -8.73 13.40
N LEU A 81 -5.42 -8.78 13.68
CA LEU A 81 -4.37 -8.04 12.99
C LEU A 81 -3.30 -9.02 12.51
N GLN A 82 -2.90 -8.90 11.27
CA GLN A 82 -1.74 -9.58 10.71
C GLN A 82 -0.69 -8.54 10.31
N LEU A 83 0.54 -8.72 10.78
CA LEU A 83 1.70 -7.91 10.43
C LEU A 83 2.66 -8.78 9.63
N ASP A 84 2.87 -8.43 8.37
CA ASP A 84 3.82 -9.10 7.48
C ASP A 84 5.12 -8.29 7.43
N LEU A 85 6.17 -8.84 8.01
CA LEU A 85 7.52 -8.28 7.96
C LEU A 85 8.37 -9.02 6.90
N THR A 86 9.56 -8.53 6.65
CA THR A 86 10.49 -9.14 5.69
C THR A 86 10.93 -10.54 6.10
N ASP A 87 11.04 -10.84 7.41
CA ASP A 87 11.58 -12.07 8.00
C ASP A 87 10.54 -12.94 8.70
N ARG A 88 9.38 -12.37 9.07
CA ARG A 88 8.34 -13.06 9.83
C ARG A 88 6.95 -12.50 9.57
N THR A 89 5.96 -13.25 10.00
CA THR A 89 4.56 -12.81 10.11
C THR A 89 4.14 -12.87 11.57
N VAL A 90 3.53 -11.81 12.07
CA VAL A 90 2.96 -11.74 13.42
C VAL A 90 1.45 -11.62 13.30
N SER A 91 0.74 -12.52 13.96
CA SER A 91 -0.73 -12.55 14.01
C SER A 91 -1.20 -12.24 15.42
N VAL A 92 -2.04 -11.24 15.56
CA VAL A 92 -2.68 -10.82 16.80
C VAL A 92 -4.16 -11.11 16.69
N LEU A 93 -4.68 -11.88 17.62
CA LEU A 93 -6.11 -12.20 17.74
C LEU A 93 -6.65 -11.57 19.02
N THR A 94 -7.77 -10.89 18.91
CA THR A 94 -8.45 -10.27 20.05
C THR A 94 -9.85 -10.86 20.23
N SER A 95 -10.11 -11.46 21.37
CA SER A 95 -11.44 -12.00 21.69
C SER A 95 -12.42 -10.85 22.02
N LYS A 96 -13.73 -11.16 22.00
CA LYS A 96 -14.77 -10.19 22.43
C LYS A 96 -14.61 -9.76 23.90
N LYS A 97 -13.94 -10.56 24.73
CA LYS A 97 -13.64 -10.27 26.14
C LYS A 97 -12.31 -9.51 26.32
N GLY A 98 -11.68 -9.00 25.24
CA GLY A 98 -10.44 -8.26 25.31
C GLY A 98 -9.16 -9.10 25.49
N LYS A 99 -9.25 -10.45 25.50
CA LYS A 99 -8.05 -11.30 25.57
C LYS A 99 -7.28 -11.22 24.27
N VAL A 100 -6.02 -10.83 24.35
CA VAL A 100 -5.08 -10.74 23.22
C VAL A 100 -4.23 -11.99 23.15
N THR A 101 -4.11 -12.57 21.96
CA THR A 101 -3.22 -13.71 21.68
C THR A 101 -2.31 -13.33 20.52
N ILE A 102 -1.00 -13.44 20.72
CA ILE A 102 0.02 -13.09 19.72
C ILE A 102 0.74 -14.36 19.30
N LYS A 103 0.84 -14.58 17.99
CA LYS A 103 1.58 -15.68 17.36
C LYS A 103 2.56 -15.13 16.35
N GLU A 104 3.78 -15.62 16.37
CA GLU A 104 4.84 -15.27 15.42
C GLU A 104 5.22 -16.52 14.61
N LYS A 105 5.38 -16.33 13.28
CA LYS A 105 5.87 -17.36 12.37
C LYS A 105 7.00 -16.77 11.53
N ARG A 106 8.19 -17.34 11.64
CA ARG A 106 9.34 -16.96 10.81
C ARG A 106 9.14 -17.42 9.37
N LYS A 107 9.63 -16.62 8.43
CA LYS A 107 9.63 -16.94 7.01
C LYS A 107 10.92 -17.69 6.66
N PRO A 108 10.86 -18.74 5.81
CA PRO A 108 12.05 -19.51 5.43
C PRO A 108 13.03 -18.69 4.59
N VAL A 109 12.53 -17.71 3.85
CA VAL A 109 13.32 -16.78 3.02
C VAL A 109 12.94 -15.35 3.39
N LYS A 110 13.97 -14.51 3.62
CA LYS A 110 13.77 -13.09 3.89
C LYS A 110 13.26 -12.40 2.63
N MET A 111 12.10 -11.78 2.71
CA MET A 111 11.51 -11.02 1.60
C MET A 111 12.21 -9.66 1.46
N ARG A 112 12.19 -9.09 0.24
CA ARG A 112 12.64 -7.70 0.06
C ARG A 112 11.73 -6.75 0.82
N PRO A 113 12.29 -5.66 1.40
CA PRO A 113 11.48 -4.60 1.99
C PRO A 113 10.48 -4.06 0.96
N ALA A 114 9.33 -3.57 1.46
CA ALA A 114 8.37 -2.88 0.60
C ALA A 114 9.02 -1.61 0.00
N ASP A 115 8.60 -1.27 -1.21
CA ASP A 115 8.93 0.04 -1.78
C ASP A 115 8.24 1.12 -0.95
N LEU A 116 9.04 1.89 -0.22
CA LEU A 116 8.58 2.94 0.70
C LEU A 116 8.29 4.25 -0.01
N SER A 117 8.46 4.32 -1.35
CA SER A 117 8.20 5.55 -2.10
C SER A 117 6.72 5.93 -2.01
N HIS A 118 6.47 7.19 -1.65
CA HIS A 118 5.11 7.73 -1.54
C HIS A 118 4.42 7.81 -2.92
N ASN A 119 5.19 8.12 -3.95
CA ASN A 119 4.74 8.22 -5.33
C ASN A 119 5.35 7.08 -6.16
N ARG A 120 4.58 6.03 -6.34
CA ARG A 120 4.92 5.01 -7.33
C ARG A 120 4.89 5.68 -8.71
N LYS A 121 6.05 5.99 -9.29
CA LYS A 121 6.12 6.39 -10.70
C LYS A 121 5.57 5.23 -11.52
N LYS A 122 4.45 5.46 -12.19
CA LYS A 122 3.97 4.48 -13.18
C LYS A 122 5.06 4.37 -14.23
N ARG A 123 5.52 3.17 -14.50
CA ARG A 123 6.30 2.89 -15.70
C ARG A 123 5.31 2.91 -16.85
N TYR A 124 5.49 3.86 -17.73
CA TYR A 124 4.77 3.92 -18.99
C TYR A 124 5.59 3.19 -20.07
N ILE A 125 4.93 2.56 -21.03
CA ILE A 125 5.58 1.97 -22.20
C ILE A 125 6.25 3.09 -23.03
N LEU A 126 5.54 4.21 -23.18
CA LEU A 126 6.09 5.44 -23.75
C LEU A 126 6.46 6.36 -22.59
N GLU A 127 7.73 6.72 -22.48
CA GLU A 127 8.23 7.55 -21.38
C GLU A 127 8.41 9.01 -21.84
N GLU A 128 8.27 9.93 -20.89
CA GLU A 128 8.65 11.32 -21.08
C GLU A 128 10.18 11.46 -21.19
N GLY A 129 10.65 12.37 -22.04
CA GLY A 129 12.08 12.62 -22.28
C GLY A 129 12.63 11.98 -23.56
N THR A 130 11.92 11.03 -24.16
CA THR A 130 12.27 10.46 -25.45
C THR A 130 11.21 10.85 -26.49
N PRO A 131 11.56 11.63 -27.55
CA PRO A 131 10.60 12.01 -28.56
C PRO A 131 10.01 10.81 -29.29
N VAL A 132 8.68 10.72 -29.29
CA VAL A 132 7.94 9.70 -30.02
C VAL A 132 7.19 10.37 -31.17
N PRO A 133 7.56 10.12 -32.43
CA PRO A 133 7.07 10.87 -33.58
C PRO A 133 5.54 11.00 -33.64
N PHE A 134 4.81 9.91 -33.49
CA PHE A 134 3.34 9.95 -33.57
C PHE A 134 2.69 10.72 -32.39
N LEU A 135 3.31 10.77 -31.21
CA LEU A 135 2.81 11.60 -30.10
C LEU A 135 3.05 13.09 -30.37
N VAL A 136 4.13 13.43 -31.10
CA VAL A 136 4.42 14.79 -31.54
C VAL A 136 3.39 15.21 -32.59
N ASP A 137 3.11 14.37 -33.58
CA ASP A 137 2.11 14.62 -34.64
C ASP A 137 0.70 14.78 -34.05
N LEU A 138 0.36 14.04 -32.99
CA LEU A 138 -0.91 14.18 -32.26
C LEU A 138 -0.95 15.41 -31.32
N GLY A 139 0.15 16.16 -31.21
CA GLY A 139 0.26 17.29 -30.28
C GLY A 139 0.18 16.90 -28.80
N VAL A 140 0.47 15.63 -28.48
CA VAL A 140 0.49 15.09 -27.11
C VAL A 140 1.88 15.29 -26.49
N MET A 141 2.92 15.29 -27.32
CA MET A 141 4.31 15.46 -26.93
C MET A 141 4.95 16.57 -27.76
N THR A 142 5.89 17.28 -27.17
CA THR A 142 6.70 18.26 -27.85
C THR A 142 7.89 17.60 -28.59
N PRO A 143 8.51 18.25 -29.59
CA PRO A 143 9.67 17.68 -30.29
C PRO A 143 10.87 17.38 -29.38
N ASP A 144 10.96 18.00 -28.20
CA ASP A 144 11.98 17.74 -27.18
C ASP A 144 11.58 16.64 -26.18
N GLY A 145 10.47 15.91 -26.45
CA GLY A 145 10.04 14.76 -25.67
C GLY A 145 9.25 15.07 -24.41
N LYS A 146 8.82 16.31 -24.17
CA LYS A 146 7.99 16.67 -23.02
C LYS A 146 6.52 16.47 -23.31
N ILE A 147 5.77 16.02 -22.32
CA ILE A 147 4.32 15.86 -22.45
C ILE A 147 3.62 17.21 -22.32
N VAL A 148 2.75 17.53 -23.28
CA VAL A 148 1.92 18.74 -23.24
C VAL A 148 0.93 18.61 -22.08
N HIS A 149 1.01 19.51 -21.10
CA HIS A 149 0.25 19.44 -19.84
C HIS A 149 -1.25 19.27 -20.05
N SER A 150 -1.86 19.99 -20.99
CA SER A 150 -3.29 19.87 -21.32
C SER A 150 -3.67 18.55 -22.00
N LYS A 151 -2.68 17.78 -22.47
CA LYS A 151 -2.86 16.48 -23.15
C LYS A 151 -2.38 15.29 -22.30
N TYR A 152 -2.04 15.53 -21.04
CA TYR A 152 -1.51 14.48 -20.16
C TYR A 152 -2.46 13.29 -19.99
N ASP A 153 -3.78 13.54 -19.94
CA ASP A 153 -4.76 12.46 -19.88
C ASP A 153 -4.78 11.62 -21.18
N LYS A 154 -4.58 12.27 -22.34
CA LYS A 154 -4.46 11.54 -23.61
C LYS A 154 -3.21 10.67 -23.64
N PHE A 155 -2.08 11.17 -23.15
CA PHE A 155 -0.85 10.40 -22.98
C PHE A 155 -1.07 9.17 -22.09
N ARG A 156 -1.76 9.32 -20.97
CA ARG A 156 -2.11 8.20 -20.08
C ARG A 156 -3.00 7.15 -20.75
N GLN A 157 -4.00 7.60 -21.51
CA GLN A 157 -4.89 6.70 -22.25
C GLN A 157 -4.13 5.88 -23.30
N ILE A 158 -3.21 6.52 -24.04
CA ILE A 158 -2.39 5.83 -25.04
C ILE A 158 -1.50 4.77 -24.36
N ASN A 159 -0.82 5.11 -23.27
CA ASN A 159 -0.02 4.14 -22.54
C ASN A 159 -0.86 2.98 -22.01
N ARG A 160 -2.07 3.25 -21.50
CA ARG A 160 -2.98 2.19 -21.04
C ARG A 160 -3.40 1.26 -22.17
N PHE A 161 -3.66 1.81 -23.35
CA PHE A 161 -3.97 1.01 -24.52
C PHE A 161 -2.78 0.11 -24.92
N LEU A 162 -1.57 0.64 -24.89
CA LEU A 162 -0.37 -0.13 -25.20
C LEU A 162 -0.11 -1.25 -24.19
N GLU A 163 -0.38 -1.04 -22.90
CA GLU A 163 -0.34 -2.10 -21.87
C GLU A 163 -1.26 -3.26 -22.26
N PHE A 164 -2.50 -3.01 -22.69
CA PHE A 164 -3.41 -4.07 -23.17
C PHE A 164 -2.90 -4.79 -24.41
N VAL A 165 -2.30 -4.07 -25.35
CA VAL A 165 -1.74 -4.68 -26.55
C VAL A 165 -0.54 -5.58 -26.21
N GLU A 166 0.28 -5.16 -25.26
CA GLU A 166 1.44 -5.95 -24.81
C GLU A 166 1.00 -7.21 -24.06
N ASP A 167 0.02 -7.12 -23.18
CA ASP A 167 -0.57 -8.27 -22.48
C ASP A 167 -1.11 -9.31 -23.49
N ILE A 168 -1.83 -8.86 -24.53
CA ILE A 168 -2.37 -9.75 -25.59
C ILE A 168 -1.22 -10.37 -26.40
N ARG A 169 -0.17 -9.61 -26.69
CA ARG A 169 0.98 -10.11 -27.47
C ARG A 169 1.71 -11.26 -26.76
N GLU A 170 1.81 -11.21 -25.44
CA GLU A 170 2.45 -12.27 -24.64
C GLU A 170 1.58 -13.56 -24.58
N GLU A 171 0.28 -13.46 -24.83
CA GLU A 171 -0.64 -14.62 -24.89
C GLU A 171 -0.78 -15.24 -26.29
N LEU A 172 -0.23 -14.61 -27.33
CA LEU A 172 -0.30 -15.14 -28.69
C LEU A 172 0.75 -16.25 -28.90
N PRO A 173 0.38 -17.37 -29.58
CA PRO A 173 1.26 -18.50 -29.86
C PRO A 173 2.41 -18.15 -30.80
#